data_98ea9387b6b2f618815c02e087c77c52
#
_entry.id   98ea9387b6b2f618815c02e087c77c52
#
_cell.length_a   1.000
_cell.length_b   1.000
_cell.length_c   1.000
_cell.angle_alpha   90.00
_cell.angle_beta   90.00
_cell.angle_gamma   90.00
#
_symmetry.space_group_name_H-M   'P 1'
#
loop_
_entity.id
_entity.type
_entity.pdbx_description
1 polymer ?
#
loop_
_entity_poly.entity_id
_entity_poly.type
_entity_poly.pdbx_seq_one_letter_code
_entity_poly.pdbx_strand_id
1 'polypeptide(L)'
;AMCRVLLFWVAQGVDGFRADAIPYLWKEEGTICENLPGTHTIVKFFRAVLDTVRPGTILLAEACQPPAEVVTYFGDSDECQAAYHFPVMPRIYLALATNSAKPIFDTLSTSFTPEIPDACGWFSFLRCHDELTLEMVTPEERKTIHAAYCHQPEWDFRQGEGIASRLVDLFKSDAAAVQLAFSISFTLLGTPVIFYGDEFAKPNDNQFQADQEALTGYKDARYKVRGAVDWESVDRQLADATSLPARTHDAVRTMLTVRRAHPALAAGNFQPLTTLDDRILAYVRGTKDQQVLVVQNLSNDAVNLTLPAAIAGAGWKRIFGQQDLAQGVLALPPKGFSWFAA
;
A
#
# COMPACT_ATOMS: atom_id res chain seq x y z
N ALA A 1 9.77 28.90 12.01
CA ALA A 1 10.53 27.82 12.65
C ALA A 1 10.64 26.59 11.73
N MET A 2 9.51 26.05 11.23
CA MET A 2 9.48 24.79 10.44
C MET A 2 10.33 24.85 9.15
N CYS A 3 10.33 25.96 8.41
CA CYS A 3 11.21 26.08 7.24
C CYS A 3 12.71 25.90 7.56
N ARG A 4 13.15 26.31 8.74
CA ARG A 4 14.55 26.06 9.16
C ARG A 4 14.82 24.56 9.35
N VAL A 5 13.81 23.80 9.81
CA VAL A 5 13.91 22.34 9.95
C VAL A 5 13.99 21.70 8.56
N LEU A 6 13.12 22.07 7.62
CA LEU A 6 13.16 21.58 6.26
C LEU A 6 14.52 21.87 5.59
N LEU A 7 14.97 23.12 5.67
CA LEU A 7 16.25 23.55 5.08
C LEU A 7 17.46 22.84 5.72
N PHE A 8 17.43 22.60 7.02
CA PHE A 8 18.45 21.83 7.71
C PHE A 8 18.59 20.42 7.12
N TRP A 9 17.48 19.72 6.99
CA TRP A 9 17.49 18.35 6.44
C TRP A 9 17.81 18.30 4.95
N VAL A 10 17.34 19.28 4.17
CA VAL A 10 17.74 19.42 2.76
C VAL A 10 19.26 19.59 2.66
N ALA A 11 19.88 20.41 3.54
CA ALA A 11 21.33 20.57 3.58
C ALA A 11 22.07 19.29 3.99
N GLN A 12 21.42 18.37 4.73
CA GLN A 12 21.98 17.04 5.03
C GLN A 12 21.78 16.03 3.87
N GLY A 13 21.13 16.43 2.78
CA GLY A 13 20.96 15.59 1.59
C GLY A 13 19.64 14.80 1.53
N VAL A 14 18.66 15.12 2.37
CA VAL A 14 17.34 14.48 2.34
C VAL A 14 16.60 14.83 1.05
N ASP A 15 16.04 13.83 0.35
CA ASP A 15 15.39 13.98 -0.95
C ASP A 15 13.88 14.25 -0.85
N GLY A 16 13.28 14.10 0.34
CA GLY A 16 11.86 14.35 0.55
C GLY A 16 11.45 14.30 2.00
N PHE A 17 10.22 14.71 2.26
CA PHE A 17 9.63 14.78 3.59
C PHE A 17 8.24 14.14 3.57
N ARG A 18 7.95 13.33 4.58
CA ARG A 18 6.60 12.96 4.96
C ARG A 18 6.08 14.01 5.94
N ALA A 19 5.07 14.75 5.53
CA ALA A 19 4.39 15.73 6.37
C ALA A 19 3.29 15.05 7.18
N ASP A 20 3.59 14.79 8.45
CA ASP A 20 2.70 14.12 9.39
C ASP A 20 1.47 14.97 9.73
N ALA A 21 0.30 14.34 9.77
CA ALA A 21 -0.97 14.95 10.19
C ALA A 21 -1.24 16.32 9.55
N ILE A 22 -0.93 16.44 8.26
CA ILE A 22 -0.94 17.71 7.52
C ILE A 22 -2.30 18.43 7.56
N PRO A 23 -3.46 17.76 7.58
CA PRO A 23 -4.76 18.43 7.67
C PRO A 23 -4.92 19.34 8.88
N TYR A 24 -4.17 19.08 9.95
CA TYR A 24 -4.30 19.74 11.25
C TYR A 24 -3.26 20.86 11.50
N LEU A 25 -2.51 21.31 10.49
CA LEU A 25 -1.43 22.29 10.64
C LEU A 25 -1.91 23.64 11.17
N TRP A 26 -3.05 24.12 10.67
CA TRP A 26 -3.63 25.38 11.09
C TRP A 26 -4.76 25.16 12.07
N LYS A 27 -4.73 25.92 13.19
CA LYS A 27 -5.77 25.88 14.21
C LYS A 27 -6.50 27.21 14.25
N GLU A 28 -7.84 27.15 14.24
CA GLU A 28 -8.69 28.33 14.30
C GLU A 28 -9.88 28.06 15.21
N GLU A 29 -10.08 28.91 16.20
CA GLU A 29 -11.15 28.75 17.17
C GLU A 29 -12.54 28.81 16.50
N GLY A 30 -13.44 27.94 16.92
CA GLY A 30 -14.78 27.82 16.32
C GLY A 30 -14.86 26.99 15.04
N THR A 31 -13.74 26.38 14.61
CA THR A 31 -13.69 25.45 13.47
C THR A 31 -13.37 24.04 13.92
N ILE A 32 -13.44 23.07 12.99
CA ILE A 32 -12.98 21.69 13.24
C ILE A 32 -11.45 21.56 13.25
N CYS A 33 -10.71 22.63 12.94
CA CYS A 33 -9.24 22.66 12.85
C CYS A 33 -8.65 21.66 11.85
N GLU A 34 -9.36 21.37 10.76
CA GLU A 34 -9.00 20.38 9.75
C GLU A 34 -9.27 20.94 8.35
N ASN A 35 -8.35 20.74 7.43
CA ASN A 35 -8.43 21.20 6.02
C ASN A 35 -8.70 22.70 5.86
N LEU A 36 -8.23 23.52 6.80
CA LEU A 36 -8.47 24.96 6.75
C LEU A 36 -7.61 25.65 5.68
N PRO A 37 -8.07 26.78 5.10
CA PRO A 37 -7.29 27.52 4.09
C PRO A 37 -5.89 27.92 4.56
N GLY A 38 -5.71 28.17 5.87
CA GLY A 38 -4.40 28.42 6.46
C GLY A 38 -3.44 27.22 6.35
N THR A 39 -3.94 26.01 6.44
CA THR A 39 -3.16 24.78 6.22
C THR A 39 -2.60 24.76 4.80
N HIS A 40 -3.44 24.92 3.78
CA HIS A 40 -3.02 24.94 2.37
C HIS A 40 -2.01 26.06 2.07
N THR A 41 -2.21 27.26 2.65
CA THR A 41 -1.24 28.36 2.52
C THR A 41 0.14 27.97 3.07
N ILE A 42 0.20 27.27 4.21
CA ILE A 42 1.47 26.81 4.80
C ILE A 42 2.11 25.72 3.91
N VAL A 43 1.32 24.80 3.39
CA VAL A 43 1.83 23.73 2.51
C VAL A 43 2.41 24.32 1.21
N LYS A 44 1.71 25.24 0.56
CA LYS A 44 2.20 25.97 -0.62
C LYS A 44 3.50 26.72 -0.32
N PHE A 45 3.59 27.33 0.85
CA PHE A 45 4.82 28.00 1.28
C PHE A 45 5.98 27.01 1.47
N PHE A 46 5.77 25.88 2.10
CA PHE A 46 6.79 24.83 2.24
C PHE A 46 7.23 24.31 0.87
N ARG A 47 6.28 24.06 -0.02
CA ARG A 47 6.56 23.63 -1.39
C ARG A 47 7.40 24.65 -2.14
N ALA A 48 7.04 25.92 -2.12
CA ALA A 48 7.79 26.99 -2.77
C ALA A 48 9.22 27.12 -2.25
N VAL A 49 9.42 26.98 -0.92
CA VAL A 49 10.76 26.99 -0.30
C VAL A 49 11.58 25.80 -0.80
N LEU A 50 11.02 24.60 -0.82
CA LEU A 50 11.72 23.40 -1.26
C LEU A 50 12.08 23.46 -2.75
N ASP A 51 11.16 23.86 -3.59
CA ASP A 51 11.40 24.00 -5.04
C ASP A 51 12.44 25.07 -5.38
N THR A 52 12.55 26.12 -4.54
CA THR A 52 13.57 27.17 -4.71
C THR A 52 14.97 26.68 -4.35
N VAL A 53 15.09 25.91 -3.25
CA VAL A 53 16.40 25.52 -2.69
C VAL A 53 16.91 24.22 -3.33
N ARG A 54 16.04 23.26 -3.51
CA ARG A 54 16.36 21.95 -4.09
C ARG A 54 15.18 21.43 -4.91
N PRO A 55 15.07 21.82 -6.18
CA PRO A 55 14.01 21.33 -7.07
C PRO A 55 13.96 19.80 -7.09
N GLY A 56 12.75 19.23 -7.06
CA GLY A 56 12.52 17.79 -7.03
C GLY A 56 12.50 17.18 -5.62
N THR A 57 12.66 17.97 -4.55
CA THR A 57 12.42 17.51 -3.18
C THR A 57 10.94 17.18 -3.01
N ILE A 58 10.63 15.94 -2.64
CA ILE A 58 9.26 15.46 -2.50
C ILE A 58 8.66 15.91 -1.17
N LEU A 59 7.43 16.42 -1.21
CA LEU A 59 6.57 16.62 -0.05
C LEU A 59 5.41 15.62 -0.13
N LEU A 60 5.38 14.66 0.80
CA LEU A 60 4.38 13.59 0.88
C LEU A 60 3.40 13.92 1.99
N ALA A 61 2.13 14.12 1.64
CA ALA A 61 1.06 14.36 2.60
C ALA A 61 0.64 13.08 3.34
N GLU A 62 0.61 13.14 4.65
CA GLU A 62 -0.07 12.14 5.46
C GLU A 62 -1.40 12.73 5.93
N ALA A 63 -2.47 12.26 5.28
CA ALA A 63 -3.85 12.67 5.50
C ALA A 63 -4.74 11.43 5.45
N CYS A 64 -5.16 10.93 6.62
CA CYS A 64 -6.10 9.81 6.72
C CYS A 64 -7.53 10.33 6.55
N GLN A 65 -7.89 10.63 5.30
CA GLN A 65 -9.16 11.25 4.92
C GLN A 65 -9.73 10.62 3.64
N PRO A 66 -11.02 10.88 3.32
CA PRO A 66 -11.58 10.50 2.02
C PRO A 66 -10.76 11.08 0.86
N PRO A 67 -10.62 10.36 -0.27
CA PRO A 67 -9.78 10.81 -1.38
C PRO A 67 -10.18 12.20 -1.92
N ALA A 68 -11.46 12.53 -1.91
CA ALA A 68 -11.95 13.84 -2.34
C ALA A 68 -11.40 15.01 -1.50
N GLU A 69 -11.05 14.77 -0.23
CA GLU A 69 -10.39 15.74 0.63
C GLU A 69 -8.87 15.72 0.42
N VAL A 70 -8.28 14.52 0.34
CA VAL A 70 -6.83 14.37 0.16
C VAL A 70 -6.34 15.00 -1.13
N VAL A 71 -7.09 14.92 -2.24
CA VAL A 71 -6.69 15.51 -3.52
C VAL A 71 -6.50 17.03 -3.46
N THR A 72 -7.11 17.71 -2.49
CA THR A 72 -6.91 19.16 -2.30
C THR A 72 -5.47 19.51 -1.90
N TYR A 73 -4.73 18.56 -1.30
CA TYR A 73 -3.32 18.74 -0.93
C TYR A 73 -2.34 18.61 -2.09
N PHE A 74 -2.80 18.32 -3.29
CA PHE A 74 -2.00 18.46 -4.51
C PHE A 74 -2.06 19.90 -5.05
N GLY A 75 -3.12 20.65 -4.70
CA GLY A 75 -3.38 21.99 -5.24
C GLY A 75 -3.41 21.96 -6.77
N ASP A 76 -2.92 23.01 -7.38
CA ASP A 76 -2.65 23.10 -8.84
C ASP A 76 -1.22 22.61 -9.16
N SER A 77 -0.76 21.54 -8.55
CA SER A 77 0.64 21.04 -8.52
C SER A 77 1.59 21.96 -7.73
N ASP A 78 1.07 22.77 -6.82
CA ASP A 78 1.80 23.77 -6.04
C ASP A 78 1.81 23.46 -4.52
N GLU A 79 1.24 22.30 -4.14
CA GLU A 79 1.27 21.78 -2.78
C GLU A 79 2.11 20.49 -2.70
N CYS A 80 1.59 19.40 -2.15
CA CYS A 80 2.32 18.14 -2.07
C CYS A 80 2.43 17.47 -3.44
N GLN A 81 3.55 16.81 -3.73
CA GLN A 81 3.70 15.98 -4.92
C GLN A 81 3.11 14.58 -4.73
N ALA A 82 2.95 14.16 -3.49
CA ALA A 82 2.46 12.82 -3.18
C ALA A 82 1.55 12.83 -1.96
N ALA A 83 0.64 11.86 -1.88
CA ALA A 83 -0.19 11.60 -0.72
C ALA A 83 -0.42 10.10 -0.53
N TYR A 84 -0.59 9.66 0.71
CA TYR A 84 -0.98 8.29 0.99
C TYR A 84 -2.43 8.03 0.59
N HIS A 85 -2.67 6.91 -0.07
CA HIS A 85 -4.02 6.43 -0.37
C HIS A 85 -4.53 5.53 0.75
N PHE A 86 -4.91 6.11 1.88
CA PHE A 86 -5.41 5.36 3.04
C PHE A 86 -6.61 4.45 2.74
N PRO A 87 -7.61 4.86 1.93
CA PRO A 87 -8.77 4.00 1.68
C PRO A 87 -8.48 2.70 0.94
N VAL A 88 -7.44 2.62 0.10
CA VAL A 88 -7.13 1.39 -0.65
C VAL A 88 -6.51 0.32 0.24
N MET A 89 -5.76 0.70 1.27
CA MET A 89 -5.08 -0.23 2.17
C MET A 89 -6.05 -1.21 2.83
N PRO A 90 -7.05 -0.79 3.63
CA PRO A 90 -7.98 -1.73 4.26
C PRO A 90 -8.83 -2.50 3.24
N ARG A 91 -9.09 -1.94 2.05
CA ARG A 91 -9.86 -2.62 1.01
C ARG A 91 -9.10 -3.70 0.26
N ILE A 92 -7.77 -3.69 0.29
CA ILE A 92 -6.97 -4.87 -0.10
C ILE A 92 -7.26 -6.04 0.86
N TYR A 93 -7.28 -5.79 2.16
CA TYR A 93 -7.64 -6.82 3.15
C TYR A 93 -9.10 -7.27 3.02
N LEU A 94 -10.02 -6.35 2.78
CA LEU A 94 -11.42 -6.68 2.52
C LEU A 94 -11.58 -7.58 1.29
N ALA A 95 -10.90 -7.24 0.19
CA ALA A 95 -10.92 -8.04 -1.03
C ALA A 95 -10.42 -9.48 -0.81
N LEU A 96 -9.34 -9.62 -0.04
CA LEU A 96 -8.80 -10.94 0.34
C LEU A 96 -9.72 -11.69 1.33
N ALA A 97 -10.38 -10.99 2.26
CA ALA A 97 -11.31 -11.59 3.21
C ALA A 97 -12.61 -12.06 2.56
N THR A 98 -13.09 -11.33 1.56
CA THR A 98 -14.36 -11.62 0.87
C THR A 98 -14.16 -12.38 -0.45
N ASN A 99 -12.91 -12.65 -0.84
CA ASN A 99 -12.56 -13.23 -2.14
C ASN A 99 -13.20 -12.45 -3.31
N SER A 100 -13.16 -11.12 -3.27
CA SER A 100 -13.78 -10.27 -4.27
C SER A 100 -12.89 -9.11 -4.67
N ALA A 101 -12.70 -8.90 -5.97
CA ALA A 101 -11.95 -7.78 -6.53
C ALA A 101 -12.70 -6.43 -6.40
N LYS A 102 -14.01 -6.48 -6.18
CA LYS A 102 -14.89 -5.32 -6.18
C LYS A 102 -14.45 -4.20 -5.23
N PRO A 103 -14.07 -4.46 -3.94
CA PRO A 103 -13.62 -3.40 -3.03
C PRO A 103 -12.44 -2.59 -3.56
N ILE A 104 -11.50 -3.23 -4.26
CA ILE A 104 -10.34 -2.55 -4.85
C ILE A 104 -10.78 -1.71 -6.06
N PHE A 105 -11.56 -2.28 -6.98
CA PHE A 105 -12.02 -1.56 -8.17
C PHE A 105 -12.92 -0.37 -7.84
N ASP A 106 -13.86 -0.53 -6.91
CA ASP A 106 -14.71 0.57 -6.45
C ASP A 106 -13.87 1.72 -5.86
N THR A 107 -12.87 1.38 -5.05
CA THR A 107 -11.98 2.37 -4.42
C THR A 107 -11.11 3.11 -5.44
N LEU A 108 -10.63 2.44 -6.47
CA LEU A 108 -9.78 3.05 -7.50
C LEU A 108 -10.59 3.65 -8.67
N SER A 109 -11.91 3.57 -8.63
CA SER A 109 -12.76 4.24 -9.61
C SER A 109 -12.68 5.76 -9.46
N THR A 110 -12.81 6.49 -10.57
CA THR A 110 -12.79 7.97 -10.55
C THR A 110 -13.98 8.58 -9.79
N SER A 111 -15.04 7.81 -9.57
CA SER A 111 -16.17 8.23 -8.72
C SER A 111 -15.85 8.23 -7.23
N PHE A 112 -14.85 7.47 -6.79
CA PHE A 112 -14.41 7.41 -5.39
C PHE A 112 -13.05 8.09 -5.17
N THR A 113 -12.08 7.81 -6.04
CA THR A 113 -10.75 8.46 -6.04
C THR A 113 -10.67 9.42 -7.23
N PRO A 114 -10.80 10.74 -7.03
CA PRO A 114 -10.72 11.72 -8.09
C PRO A 114 -9.38 11.67 -8.83
N GLU A 115 -9.38 12.17 -10.06
CA GLU A 115 -8.13 12.38 -10.81
C GLU A 115 -7.25 13.40 -10.09
N ILE A 116 -5.95 13.21 -10.24
CA ILE A 116 -4.91 14.07 -9.64
C ILE A 116 -4.04 14.68 -10.76
N PRO A 117 -3.35 15.79 -10.50
CA PRO A 117 -2.42 16.35 -11.48
C PRO A 117 -1.35 15.36 -11.91
N ASP A 118 -0.94 15.38 -13.19
CA ASP A 118 0.03 14.45 -13.78
C ASP A 118 1.38 14.40 -13.04
N ALA A 119 1.77 15.53 -12.43
CA ALA A 119 3.01 15.63 -11.66
C ALA A 119 2.90 15.06 -10.23
N CYS A 120 1.73 14.61 -9.83
CA CYS A 120 1.44 14.10 -8.49
C CYS A 120 1.21 12.58 -8.49
N GLY A 121 1.28 11.97 -7.31
CA GLY A 121 1.14 10.52 -7.22
C GLY A 121 0.59 10.04 -5.87
N TRP A 122 -0.12 8.92 -5.93
CA TRP A 122 -0.54 8.20 -4.74
C TRP A 122 0.57 7.29 -4.22
N PHE A 123 0.69 7.18 -2.89
CA PHE A 123 1.50 6.18 -2.23
C PHE A 123 0.59 5.16 -1.57
N SER A 124 0.76 3.89 -1.93
CA SER A 124 0.01 2.76 -1.39
C SER A 124 0.87 1.91 -0.46
N PHE A 125 0.27 1.28 0.52
CA PHE A 125 0.98 0.46 1.50
C PHE A 125 0.08 -0.64 2.05
N LEU A 126 0.68 -1.73 2.54
CA LEU A 126 -0.04 -2.79 3.23
C LEU A 126 -0.06 -2.54 4.74
N ARG A 127 1.08 -2.15 5.28
CA ARG A 127 1.28 -1.87 6.70
C ARG A 127 2.19 -0.65 6.87
N CYS A 128 2.11 -0.05 8.07
CA CYS A 128 3.00 1.02 8.52
C CYS A 128 3.34 0.85 10.01
N HIS A 129 3.96 1.85 10.61
CA HIS A 129 4.32 1.89 12.03
C HIS A 129 3.12 2.00 12.99
N ASP A 130 1.94 2.30 12.46
CA ASP A 130 0.68 2.36 13.18
C ASP A 130 -0.17 1.11 12.95
N GLU A 131 -1.40 1.10 13.42
CA GLU A 131 -2.36 0.04 13.17
C GLU A 131 -2.74 -0.08 11.68
N LEU A 132 -3.33 -1.19 11.30
CA LEU A 132 -4.14 -1.29 10.09
C LEU A 132 -5.41 -0.48 10.37
N THR A 133 -5.40 0.81 10.01
CA THR A 133 -6.54 1.68 10.26
C THR A 133 -7.76 1.27 9.43
N LEU A 134 -8.92 1.25 10.08
CA LEU A 134 -10.21 0.93 9.50
C LEU A 134 -11.16 2.14 9.51
N GLU A 135 -10.60 3.34 9.65
CA GLU A 135 -11.39 4.58 9.66
C GLU A 135 -11.99 4.92 8.29
N MET A 136 -11.28 4.54 7.21
CA MET A 136 -11.67 4.88 5.83
C MET A 136 -12.56 3.83 5.15
N VAL A 137 -13.16 2.93 5.93
CA VAL A 137 -14.10 1.91 5.44
C VAL A 137 -15.46 2.04 6.15
N THR A 138 -16.51 1.46 5.56
CA THR A 138 -17.83 1.45 6.20
C THR A 138 -17.84 0.59 7.47
N PRO A 139 -18.83 0.76 8.36
CA PRO A 139 -18.95 -0.09 9.56
C PRO A 139 -19.03 -1.58 9.23
N GLU A 140 -19.70 -1.96 8.14
CA GLU A 140 -19.84 -3.34 7.68
C GLU A 140 -18.52 -3.89 7.15
N GLU A 141 -17.80 -3.11 6.33
CA GLU A 141 -16.46 -3.45 5.86
C GLU A 141 -15.48 -3.60 7.03
N ARG A 142 -15.52 -2.66 7.99
CA ARG A 142 -14.73 -2.70 9.22
C ARG A 142 -14.94 -3.99 10.00
N LYS A 143 -16.19 -4.35 10.25
CA LYS A 143 -16.56 -5.58 10.95
C LYS A 143 -16.03 -6.82 10.22
N THR A 144 -16.13 -6.85 8.89
CA THR A 144 -15.65 -7.96 8.07
C THR A 144 -14.12 -8.09 8.15
N ILE A 145 -13.39 -6.99 8.00
CA ILE A 145 -11.92 -6.98 8.07
C ILE A 145 -11.46 -7.37 9.48
N HIS A 146 -12.07 -6.79 10.51
CA HIS A 146 -11.73 -7.07 11.90
C HIS A 146 -11.94 -8.55 12.23
N ALA A 147 -13.07 -9.13 11.85
CA ALA A 147 -13.35 -10.56 12.06
C ALA A 147 -12.37 -11.48 11.32
N ALA A 148 -11.88 -11.06 10.15
CA ALA A 148 -10.95 -11.86 9.34
C ALA A 148 -9.50 -11.79 9.84
N TYR A 149 -9.05 -10.67 10.44
CA TYR A 149 -7.63 -10.43 10.70
C TYR A 149 -7.28 -10.10 12.15
N CYS A 150 -8.21 -9.73 13.00
CA CYS A 150 -7.94 -9.52 14.42
C CYS A 150 -8.00 -10.87 15.16
N HIS A 151 -6.90 -11.64 15.07
CA HIS A 151 -6.86 -13.02 15.60
C HIS A 151 -6.68 -13.07 17.11
N GLN A 152 -6.27 -11.97 17.73
CA GLN A 152 -6.04 -11.88 19.19
C GLN A 152 -6.67 -10.58 19.71
N PRO A 153 -7.37 -10.62 20.85
CA PRO A 153 -8.04 -9.43 21.39
C PRO A 153 -7.11 -8.24 21.63
N GLU A 154 -5.85 -8.50 21.98
CA GLU A 154 -4.83 -7.46 22.22
C GLU A 154 -4.30 -6.80 20.95
N TRP A 155 -4.74 -7.23 19.76
CA TRP A 155 -4.46 -6.55 18.49
C TRP A 155 -5.52 -5.50 18.17
N ASP A 156 -6.66 -5.55 18.86
CA ASP A 156 -7.70 -4.56 18.68
C ASP A 156 -7.20 -3.17 19.05
N PHE A 157 -7.42 -2.21 18.17
CA PHE A 157 -7.08 -0.83 18.38
C PHE A 157 -8.36 0.01 18.42
N ARG A 158 -8.56 0.72 19.54
CA ARG A 158 -9.69 1.62 19.74
C ARG A 158 -11.05 1.00 19.40
N GLN A 159 -11.34 -0.18 19.94
CA GLN A 159 -12.65 -0.85 19.80
C GLN A 159 -13.06 -1.08 18.32
N GLY A 160 -12.14 -1.58 17.52
CA GLY A 160 -12.35 -1.94 16.12
C GLY A 160 -11.99 -0.87 15.10
N GLU A 161 -11.48 0.30 15.50
CA GLU A 161 -10.99 1.32 14.58
C GLU A 161 -9.73 0.90 13.82
N GLY A 162 -9.02 -0.12 14.33
CA GLY A 162 -7.84 -0.66 13.67
C GLY A 162 -7.35 -1.97 14.25
N ILE A 163 -6.32 -2.55 13.61
CA ILE A 163 -5.68 -3.80 14.03
C ILE A 163 -4.17 -3.57 14.13
N ALA A 164 -3.63 -3.66 15.35
CA ALA A 164 -2.20 -3.50 15.61
C ALA A 164 -1.47 -4.84 15.46
N SER A 165 -1.03 -5.15 14.25
CA SER A 165 -0.30 -6.38 13.96
C SER A 165 0.59 -6.23 12.72
N ARG A 166 1.65 -7.02 12.60
CA ARG A 166 2.50 -7.14 11.42
C ARG A 166 1.80 -7.91 10.30
N LEU A 167 2.22 -7.68 9.06
CA LEU A 167 1.64 -8.30 7.86
C LEU A 167 1.59 -9.83 7.96
N VAL A 168 2.69 -10.46 8.34
CA VAL A 168 2.79 -11.91 8.42
C VAL A 168 1.83 -12.52 9.45
N ASP A 169 1.62 -11.84 10.57
CA ASP A 169 0.71 -12.31 11.63
C ASP A 169 -0.75 -12.14 11.23
N LEU A 170 -1.11 -11.05 10.52
CA LEU A 170 -2.44 -10.87 9.94
C LEU A 170 -2.82 -12.04 9.02
N PHE A 171 -1.85 -12.58 8.28
CA PHE A 171 -2.04 -13.73 7.39
C PHE A 171 -1.66 -15.08 8.03
N LYS A 172 -1.47 -15.17 9.37
CA LYS A 172 -1.15 -16.40 10.06
C LYS A 172 0.04 -17.17 9.48
N SER A 173 1.06 -16.43 9.04
CA SER A 173 2.26 -16.96 8.39
C SER A 173 2.01 -17.72 7.07
N ASP A 174 0.87 -17.49 6.43
CA ASP A 174 0.58 -18.02 5.10
C ASP A 174 1.40 -17.29 4.04
N ALA A 175 2.46 -17.92 3.56
CA ALA A 175 3.37 -17.35 2.58
C ALA A 175 2.67 -16.96 1.27
N ALA A 176 1.68 -17.73 0.82
CA ALA A 176 0.95 -17.44 -0.42
C ALA A 176 0.10 -16.16 -0.26
N ALA A 177 -0.56 -15.99 0.89
CA ALA A 177 -1.34 -14.79 1.19
C ALA A 177 -0.44 -13.54 1.30
N VAL A 178 0.72 -13.65 1.98
CA VAL A 178 1.69 -12.55 2.09
C VAL A 178 2.21 -12.16 0.71
N GLN A 179 2.61 -13.13 -0.13
CA GLN A 179 3.10 -12.87 -1.49
C GLN A 179 2.02 -12.28 -2.40
N LEU A 180 0.77 -12.75 -2.29
CA LEU A 180 -0.36 -12.19 -3.03
C LEU A 180 -0.61 -10.73 -2.62
N ALA A 181 -0.59 -10.41 -1.32
CA ALA A 181 -0.75 -9.05 -0.84
C ALA A 181 0.35 -8.12 -1.40
N PHE A 182 1.61 -8.56 -1.42
CA PHE A 182 2.70 -7.81 -2.06
C PHE A 182 2.50 -7.69 -3.59
N SER A 183 2.06 -8.77 -4.26
CA SER A 183 1.74 -8.72 -5.69
C SER A 183 0.67 -7.66 -5.99
N ILE A 184 -0.38 -7.57 -5.17
CA ILE A 184 -1.41 -6.53 -5.28
C ILE A 184 -0.77 -5.15 -5.09
N SER A 185 -0.09 -4.93 -3.98
CA SER A 185 0.52 -3.64 -3.65
C SER A 185 1.51 -3.15 -4.71
N PHE A 186 2.31 -4.05 -5.30
CA PHE A 186 3.34 -3.68 -6.27
C PHE A 186 2.82 -3.48 -7.70
N THR A 187 1.57 -3.81 -7.97
CA THR A 187 0.99 -3.69 -9.32
C THR A 187 -0.19 -2.74 -9.40
N LEU A 188 -0.81 -2.38 -8.27
CA LEU A 188 -1.84 -1.35 -8.23
C LEU A 188 -1.31 0.03 -8.65
N LEU A 189 -2.22 0.98 -8.79
CA LEU A 189 -1.90 2.38 -9.05
C LEU A 189 -1.11 2.97 -7.89
N GLY A 190 -0.11 3.79 -8.21
CA GLY A 190 0.70 4.51 -7.23
C GLY A 190 2.06 3.88 -6.93
N THR A 191 2.77 4.48 -5.97
CA THR A 191 4.07 4.04 -5.49
C THR A 191 3.90 3.18 -4.24
N PRO A 192 4.32 1.91 -4.24
CA PRO A 192 4.21 1.06 -3.06
C PRO A 192 5.24 1.45 -2.00
N VAL A 193 4.79 1.47 -0.75
CA VAL A 193 5.63 1.65 0.43
C VAL A 193 5.68 0.33 1.20
N ILE A 194 6.89 -0.11 1.54
CA ILE A 194 7.11 -1.30 2.36
C ILE A 194 7.45 -0.85 3.78
N PHE A 195 6.72 -1.37 4.76
CA PHE A 195 7.10 -1.20 6.14
C PHE A 195 8.25 -2.15 6.48
N TYR A 196 9.33 -1.61 7.06
CA TYR A 196 10.55 -2.38 7.34
C TYR A 196 10.26 -3.70 8.05
N GLY A 197 10.86 -4.77 7.57
CA GLY A 197 10.68 -6.11 8.10
C GLY A 197 9.57 -6.92 7.45
N ASP A 198 8.56 -6.30 6.84
CA ASP A 198 7.51 -7.05 6.14
C ASP A 198 8.07 -7.79 4.91
N GLU A 199 9.14 -7.27 4.30
CA GLU A 199 9.85 -7.86 3.15
C GLU A 199 10.52 -9.20 3.47
N PHE A 200 10.76 -9.49 4.74
CA PHE A 200 11.24 -10.78 5.23
C PHE A 200 10.33 -11.38 6.32
N ALA A 201 9.04 -11.05 6.25
CA ALA A 201 8.01 -11.60 7.13
C ALA A 201 8.31 -11.47 8.64
N LYS A 202 8.83 -10.29 9.07
CA LYS A 202 9.06 -10.00 10.50
C LYS A 202 7.74 -10.10 11.27
N PRO A 203 7.66 -10.94 12.32
CA PRO A 203 6.45 -11.06 13.14
C PRO A 203 6.33 -9.92 14.16
N ASN A 204 5.20 -9.87 14.87
CA ASN A 204 4.99 -9.03 16.03
C ASN A 204 6.07 -9.25 17.08
N ASP A 205 6.50 -8.17 17.72
CA ASP A 205 7.48 -8.19 18.81
C ASP A 205 6.77 -7.88 20.13
N ASN A 206 6.19 -8.91 20.74
CA ASN A 206 5.45 -8.77 21.98
C ASN A 206 6.36 -8.41 23.16
N GLN A 207 7.66 -8.81 23.12
CA GLN A 207 8.61 -8.44 24.17
C GLN A 207 8.89 -6.92 24.09
N PHE A 208 9.13 -6.40 22.90
CA PHE A 208 9.33 -4.96 22.70
C PHE A 208 8.09 -4.17 23.16
N GLN A 209 6.88 -4.67 22.91
CA GLN A 209 5.67 -4.02 23.42
C GLN A 209 5.69 -3.98 24.96
N ALA A 210 5.94 -5.11 25.63
CA ALA A 210 5.96 -5.17 27.09
C ALA A 210 7.02 -4.25 27.70
N ASP A 211 8.21 -4.19 27.10
CA ASP A 211 9.31 -3.34 27.54
C ASP A 211 8.94 -1.83 27.38
N GLN A 212 8.31 -1.46 26.26
CA GLN A 212 7.89 -0.08 26.03
C GLN A 212 6.75 0.34 26.94
N GLU A 213 5.78 -0.52 27.19
CA GLU A 213 4.69 -0.25 28.14
C GLU A 213 5.22 -0.10 29.57
N ALA A 214 6.19 -0.92 29.97
CA ALA A 214 6.85 -0.79 31.28
C ALA A 214 7.66 0.52 31.39
N LEU A 215 8.37 0.90 30.32
CA LEU A 215 9.20 2.10 30.28
C LEU A 215 8.38 3.39 30.29
N THR A 216 7.32 3.43 29.50
CA THR A 216 6.54 4.66 29.25
C THR A 216 5.34 4.82 30.19
N GLY A 217 4.86 3.71 30.78
CA GLY A 217 3.60 3.65 31.51
C GLY A 217 2.34 3.70 30.63
N TYR A 218 2.49 3.75 29.30
CA TYR A 218 1.38 3.76 28.36
C TYR A 218 1.18 2.41 27.70
N LYS A 219 -0.09 1.96 27.63
CA LYS A 219 -0.47 0.77 26.88
C LYS A 219 -0.81 1.18 25.44
N ASP A 220 0.01 0.75 24.49
CA ASP A 220 -0.20 0.98 23.08
C ASP A 220 0.08 -0.31 22.29
N ALA A 221 -0.97 -0.93 21.77
CA ALA A 221 -0.86 -2.16 20.99
C ALA A 221 0.09 -2.02 19.78
N ARG A 222 0.34 -0.81 19.29
CA ARG A 222 1.21 -0.54 18.13
C ARG A 222 2.70 -0.72 18.44
N TYR A 223 3.11 -0.74 19.70
CA TYR A 223 4.51 -1.01 20.03
C TYR A 223 5.02 -2.33 19.44
N LYS A 224 4.20 -3.39 19.42
CA LYS A 224 4.60 -4.70 18.88
C LYS A 224 5.06 -4.67 17.42
N VAL A 225 4.59 -3.72 16.62
CA VAL A 225 5.00 -3.61 15.21
C VAL A 225 6.29 -2.78 15.02
N ARG A 226 6.78 -2.12 16.08
CA ARG A 226 7.89 -1.16 16.02
C ARG A 226 9.23 -1.68 16.55
N GLY A 227 9.29 -2.97 16.94
CA GLY A 227 10.50 -3.59 17.49
C GLY A 227 11.68 -3.57 16.51
N ALA A 228 12.89 -3.46 17.03
CA ALA A 228 14.12 -3.48 16.23
C ALA A 228 14.27 -4.78 15.43
N VAL A 229 15.16 -4.75 14.44
CA VAL A 229 15.52 -5.94 13.65
C VAL A 229 16.77 -6.58 14.25
N ASP A 230 16.68 -7.86 14.60
CA ASP A 230 17.85 -8.69 14.89
C ASP A 230 18.43 -9.19 13.55
N TRP A 231 19.39 -8.43 13.02
CA TRP A 231 20.00 -8.72 11.72
C TRP A 231 20.73 -10.06 11.69
N GLU A 232 21.36 -10.49 12.78
CA GLU A 232 22.01 -11.80 12.83
C GLU A 232 21.01 -12.94 12.72
N SER A 233 19.83 -12.79 13.34
CA SER A 233 18.73 -13.74 13.20
C SER A 233 18.15 -13.73 11.80
N VAL A 234 17.96 -12.56 11.22
CA VAL A 234 17.46 -12.41 9.83
C VAL A 234 18.43 -13.06 8.84
N ASP A 235 19.73 -12.80 8.95
CA ASP A 235 20.73 -13.39 8.06
C ASP A 235 20.74 -14.92 8.11
N ARG A 236 20.62 -15.51 9.32
CA ARG A 236 20.49 -16.97 9.49
C ARG A 236 19.23 -17.51 8.83
N GLN A 237 18.12 -16.82 8.98
CA GLN A 237 16.83 -17.23 8.38
C GLN A 237 16.84 -17.09 6.86
N LEU A 238 17.45 -16.04 6.33
CA LEU A 238 17.58 -15.84 4.88
C LEU A 238 18.53 -16.86 4.23
N ALA A 239 19.50 -17.40 4.96
CA ALA A 239 20.37 -18.48 4.49
C ALA A 239 19.63 -19.82 4.30
N ASP A 240 18.51 -20.04 4.97
CA ASP A 240 17.63 -21.20 4.77
C ASP A 240 16.55 -20.87 3.75
N ALA A 241 16.74 -21.31 2.51
CA ALA A 241 15.81 -21.07 1.39
C ALA A 241 14.40 -21.64 1.63
N THR A 242 14.21 -22.56 2.60
CA THR A 242 12.91 -23.13 2.94
C THR A 242 12.15 -22.30 3.98
N SER A 243 12.84 -21.41 4.65
CA SER A 243 12.25 -20.54 5.68
C SER A 243 11.21 -19.58 5.08
N LEU A 244 10.23 -19.18 5.88
CA LEU A 244 9.26 -18.16 5.48
C LEU A 244 9.93 -16.81 5.18
N PRO A 245 10.88 -16.31 6.00
CA PRO A 245 11.62 -15.09 5.69
C PRO A 245 12.34 -15.13 4.35
N ALA A 246 13.08 -16.18 4.04
CA ALA A 246 13.82 -16.30 2.78
C ALA A 246 12.87 -16.33 1.57
N ARG A 247 11.80 -17.11 1.63
CA ARG A 247 10.80 -17.19 0.54
C ARG A 247 10.07 -15.87 0.32
N THR A 248 9.76 -15.15 1.40
CA THR A 248 9.11 -13.84 1.31
C THR A 248 10.06 -12.81 0.71
N HIS A 249 11.29 -12.75 1.24
CA HIS A 249 12.31 -11.82 0.78
C HIS A 249 12.65 -12.03 -0.72
N ASP A 250 12.81 -13.28 -1.15
CA ASP A 250 13.12 -13.59 -2.55
C ASP A 250 11.97 -13.20 -3.49
N ALA A 251 10.72 -13.47 -3.09
CA ALA A 251 9.53 -13.06 -3.84
C ALA A 251 9.44 -11.53 -3.94
N VAL A 252 9.58 -10.80 -2.83
CA VAL A 252 9.53 -9.33 -2.80
C VAL A 252 10.64 -8.73 -3.66
N ARG A 253 11.88 -9.20 -3.50
CA ARG A 253 13.03 -8.76 -4.30
C ARG A 253 12.79 -8.97 -5.80
N THR A 254 12.26 -10.14 -6.18
CA THR A 254 11.98 -10.46 -7.58
C THR A 254 10.84 -9.58 -8.13
N MET A 255 9.74 -9.40 -7.39
CA MET A 255 8.64 -8.51 -7.77
C MET A 255 9.13 -7.08 -7.99
N LEU A 256 9.97 -6.54 -7.10
CA LEU A 256 10.54 -5.20 -7.23
C LEU A 256 11.46 -5.07 -8.43
N THR A 257 12.26 -6.11 -8.72
CA THR A 257 13.13 -6.16 -9.90
C THR A 257 12.30 -6.13 -11.18
N VAL A 258 11.24 -6.93 -11.25
CA VAL A 258 10.31 -6.94 -12.39
C VAL A 258 9.58 -5.59 -12.51
N ARG A 259 9.06 -5.05 -11.41
CA ARG A 259 8.42 -3.72 -11.42
C ARG A 259 9.34 -2.63 -11.95
N ARG A 260 10.62 -2.63 -11.53
CA ARG A 260 11.61 -1.64 -11.98
C ARG A 260 11.91 -1.76 -13.48
N ALA A 261 11.87 -2.97 -14.02
CA ALA A 261 12.09 -3.25 -15.44
C ALA A 261 10.87 -2.90 -16.32
N HIS A 262 9.69 -2.66 -15.74
CA HIS A 262 8.44 -2.42 -16.46
C HIS A 262 7.82 -1.08 -16.08
N PRO A 263 8.16 0.01 -16.79
CA PRO A 263 7.64 1.37 -16.51
C PRO A 263 6.11 1.47 -16.45
N ALA A 264 5.39 0.60 -17.16
CA ALA A 264 3.93 0.54 -17.09
C ALA A 264 3.40 0.28 -15.67
N LEU A 265 4.13 -0.46 -14.83
CA LEU A 265 3.76 -0.66 -13.42
C LEU A 265 3.99 0.57 -12.55
N ALA A 266 4.89 1.47 -12.93
CA ALA A 266 5.18 2.70 -12.20
C ALA A 266 4.27 3.85 -12.63
N ALA A 267 4.23 4.16 -13.94
CA ALA A 267 3.60 5.35 -14.51
C ALA A 267 2.41 5.05 -15.43
N GLY A 268 2.07 3.76 -15.64
CA GLY A 268 0.96 3.38 -16.52
C GLY A 268 -0.41 3.71 -15.92
N ASN A 269 -1.39 3.93 -16.82
CA ASN A 269 -2.79 4.01 -16.43
C ASN A 269 -3.26 2.68 -15.77
N PHE A 270 -4.44 2.70 -15.19
CA PHE A 270 -5.05 1.54 -14.56
C PHE A 270 -6.36 1.22 -15.28
N GLN A 271 -6.43 0.06 -15.92
CA GLN A 271 -7.61 -0.39 -16.65
C GLN A 271 -8.12 -1.71 -16.07
N PRO A 272 -9.18 -1.68 -15.23
CA PRO A 272 -9.81 -2.89 -14.73
C PRO A 272 -10.30 -3.77 -15.86
N LEU A 273 -10.21 -5.08 -15.69
CA LEU A 273 -10.81 -6.07 -16.59
C LEU A 273 -12.05 -6.66 -15.93
N THR A 274 -13.17 -6.57 -16.63
CA THR A 274 -14.38 -7.25 -16.19
C THR A 274 -14.20 -8.75 -16.39
N THR A 275 -14.22 -9.50 -15.31
CA THR A 275 -14.21 -10.95 -15.29
C THR A 275 -15.59 -11.47 -14.89
N LEU A 276 -15.89 -12.72 -15.25
CA LEU A 276 -17.13 -13.41 -14.81
C LEU A 276 -16.99 -14.01 -13.40
N ASP A 277 -15.82 -13.91 -12.80
CA ASP A 277 -15.50 -14.46 -11.49
C ASP A 277 -14.93 -13.35 -10.60
N ASP A 278 -15.68 -12.91 -9.62
CA ASP A 278 -15.31 -11.84 -8.70
C ASP A 278 -14.07 -12.17 -7.86
N ARG A 279 -13.69 -13.46 -7.76
CA ARG A 279 -12.47 -13.88 -7.07
C ARG A 279 -11.19 -13.51 -7.82
N ILE A 280 -11.31 -13.07 -9.06
CA ILE A 280 -10.17 -12.72 -9.90
C ILE A 280 -10.01 -11.20 -9.94
N LEU A 281 -8.93 -10.70 -9.39
CA LEU A 281 -8.49 -9.32 -9.56
C LEU A 281 -7.60 -9.26 -10.81
N ALA A 282 -8.14 -8.72 -11.91
CA ALA A 282 -7.44 -8.61 -13.19
C ALA A 282 -7.52 -7.19 -13.75
N TYR A 283 -6.41 -6.68 -14.25
CA TYR A 283 -6.31 -5.34 -14.85
C TYR A 283 -5.09 -5.23 -15.75
N VAL A 284 -5.10 -4.21 -16.60
CA VAL A 284 -3.94 -3.82 -17.42
C VAL A 284 -3.38 -2.50 -16.88
N ARG A 285 -2.06 -2.45 -16.71
CA ARG A 285 -1.28 -1.23 -16.54
C ARG A 285 -0.65 -0.89 -17.88
N GLY A 286 -0.81 0.34 -18.35
CA GLY A 286 -0.36 0.69 -19.69
C GLY A 286 0.28 2.07 -19.79
N THR A 287 1.39 2.16 -20.53
CA THR A 287 1.96 3.38 -21.11
C THR A 287 1.77 3.34 -22.62
N LYS A 288 2.30 4.33 -23.34
CA LYS A 288 2.29 4.33 -24.83
C LYS A 288 3.06 3.14 -25.42
N ASP A 289 4.11 2.69 -24.73
CA ASP A 289 5.11 1.78 -25.28
C ASP A 289 5.06 0.39 -24.65
N GLN A 290 4.28 0.20 -23.57
CA GLN A 290 4.27 -1.05 -22.83
C GLN A 290 2.92 -1.28 -22.15
N GLN A 291 2.47 -2.51 -22.16
CA GLN A 291 1.34 -2.97 -21.35
C GLN A 291 1.76 -4.12 -20.43
N VAL A 292 1.22 -4.11 -19.21
CA VAL A 292 1.37 -5.20 -18.26
C VAL A 292 -0.02 -5.66 -17.80
N LEU A 293 -0.35 -6.90 -18.13
CA LEU A 293 -1.53 -7.59 -17.62
C LEU A 293 -1.19 -8.22 -16.27
N VAL A 294 -1.98 -7.93 -15.26
CA VAL A 294 -1.89 -8.52 -13.92
C VAL A 294 -3.16 -9.33 -13.67
N VAL A 295 -2.97 -10.58 -13.22
CA VAL A 295 -4.08 -11.49 -12.86
C VAL A 295 -3.77 -12.14 -11.52
N GLN A 296 -4.71 -12.04 -10.58
CA GLN A 296 -4.55 -12.47 -9.18
C GLN A 296 -5.80 -13.18 -8.71
N ASN A 297 -5.65 -14.38 -8.17
CA ASN A 297 -6.71 -15.16 -7.52
C ASN A 297 -6.78 -14.80 -6.03
N LEU A 298 -7.82 -14.14 -5.61
CA LEU A 298 -8.01 -13.71 -4.23
C LEU A 298 -8.49 -14.83 -3.29
N SER A 299 -8.85 -16.00 -3.85
CA SER A 299 -9.51 -17.07 -3.11
C SER A 299 -8.57 -18.22 -2.73
N ASN A 300 -9.10 -19.09 -1.86
CA ASN A 300 -8.46 -20.36 -1.48
C ASN A 300 -8.79 -21.53 -2.43
N ASP A 301 -9.49 -21.25 -3.53
CA ASP A 301 -9.82 -22.25 -4.55
C ASP A 301 -9.00 -22.01 -5.82
N ALA A 302 -8.77 -23.03 -6.60
CA ALA A 302 -8.23 -22.87 -7.95
C ALA A 302 -9.31 -22.26 -8.85
N VAL A 303 -8.90 -21.31 -9.70
CA VAL A 303 -9.79 -20.63 -10.65
C VAL A 303 -9.19 -20.61 -12.06
N ASN A 304 -10.06 -20.64 -13.06
CA ASN A 304 -9.67 -20.48 -14.45
C ASN A 304 -10.24 -19.16 -14.99
N LEU A 305 -9.36 -18.32 -15.52
CA LEU A 305 -9.73 -17.11 -16.24
C LEU A 305 -9.60 -17.32 -17.74
N THR A 306 -10.66 -17.03 -18.48
CA THR A 306 -10.56 -16.82 -19.93
C THR A 306 -10.46 -15.30 -20.17
N LEU A 307 -9.38 -14.87 -20.83
CA LEU A 307 -9.19 -13.46 -21.14
C LEU A 307 -10.25 -12.97 -22.14
N PRO A 308 -10.74 -11.74 -21.98
CA PRO A 308 -11.58 -11.08 -22.98
C PRO A 308 -10.87 -11.05 -24.36
N ALA A 309 -11.63 -11.28 -25.42
CA ALA A 309 -11.10 -11.33 -26.80
C ALA A 309 -10.30 -10.06 -27.17
N ALA A 310 -10.68 -8.91 -26.65
CA ALA A 310 -10.00 -7.64 -26.90
C ALA A 310 -8.52 -7.62 -26.46
N ILE A 311 -8.14 -8.43 -25.49
CA ILE A 311 -6.77 -8.48 -24.95
C ILE A 311 -6.10 -9.85 -25.15
N ALA A 312 -6.85 -10.89 -25.47
CA ALA A 312 -6.32 -12.25 -25.61
C ALA A 312 -5.24 -12.37 -26.71
N GLY A 313 -5.30 -11.52 -27.75
CA GLY A 313 -4.38 -11.52 -28.90
C GLY A 313 -3.12 -10.66 -28.74
N ALA A 314 -2.87 -10.02 -27.60
CA ALA A 314 -1.80 -9.03 -27.44
C ALA A 314 -0.38 -9.62 -27.31
N GLY A 315 -0.20 -10.94 -27.43
CA GLY A 315 1.13 -11.57 -27.37
C GLY A 315 1.77 -11.58 -25.98
N TRP A 316 0.98 -11.66 -24.94
CA TRP A 316 1.40 -11.65 -23.55
C TRP A 316 2.51 -12.65 -23.21
N LYS A 317 3.61 -12.17 -22.67
CA LYS A 317 4.71 -12.99 -22.16
C LYS A 317 4.76 -12.85 -20.63
N ARG A 318 4.82 -13.99 -19.94
CA ARG A 318 4.94 -13.96 -18.47
C ARG A 318 6.25 -13.29 -18.05
N ILE A 319 6.15 -12.33 -17.16
CA ILE A 319 7.27 -11.62 -16.55
C ILE A 319 7.43 -11.94 -15.05
N PHE A 320 6.36 -12.41 -14.39
CA PHE A 320 6.38 -12.90 -13.02
C PHE A 320 5.24 -13.88 -12.76
N GLY A 321 5.38 -14.73 -11.73
CA GLY A 321 4.38 -15.74 -11.35
C GLY A 321 4.68 -17.12 -11.92
N GLN A 322 3.78 -18.08 -11.69
CA GLN A 322 4.04 -19.48 -11.99
C GLN A 322 3.25 -20.00 -13.19
N GLN A 323 2.17 -19.32 -13.58
CA GLN A 323 1.23 -19.83 -14.58
C GLN A 323 1.39 -19.09 -15.91
N ASP A 324 1.48 -19.87 -16.99
CA ASP A 324 1.49 -19.34 -18.35
C ASP A 324 0.08 -19.22 -18.91
N LEU A 325 -0.10 -18.23 -19.76
CA LEU A 325 -1.34 -18.05 -20.51
C LEU A 325 -1.35 -19.01 -21.71
N ALA A 326 -2.28 -19.97 -21.72
CA ALA A 326 -2.44 -20.93 -22.79
C ALA A 326 -3.72 -20.64 -23.58
N GLN A 327 -3.60 -20.23 -24.84
CA GLN A 327 -4.75 -19.95 -25.75
C GLN A 327 -5.79 -18.98 -25.10
N GLY A 328 -5.32 -17.97 -24.37
CA GLY A 328 -6.18 -17.02 -23.70
C GLY A 328 -6.79 -17.50 -22.38
N VAL A 329 -6.40 -18.70 -21.91
CA VAL A 329 -6.85 -19.25 -20.62
C VAL A 329 -5.68 -19.29 -19.63
N LEU A 330 -5.94 -18.86 -18.42
CA LEU A 330 -5.00 -18.88 -17.29
C LEU A 330 -5.62 -19.66 -16.12
N ALA A 331 -4.95 -20.75 -15.72
CA ALA A 331 -5.31 -21.53 -14.55
C ALA A 331 -4.51 -21.05 -13.34
N LEU A 332 -5.15 -20.46 -12.36
CA LEU A 332 -4.52 -19.93 -11.14
C LEU A 332 -4.79 -20.87 -9.97
N PRO A 333 -3.76 -21.32 -9.24
CA PRO A 333 -3.94 -22.03 -7.98
C PRO A 333 -4.52 -21.11 -6.90
N PRO A 334 -4.90 -21.64 -5.73
CA PRO A 334 -5.28 -20.84 -4.58
C PRO A 334 -4.26 -19.74 -4.30
N LYS A 335 -4.72 -18.47 -4.19
CA LYS A 335 -3.86 -17.28 -3.99
C LYS A 335 -2.76 -17.10 -5.05
N GLY A 336 -2.90 -17.79 -6.19
CA GLY A 336 -1.95 -17.69 -7.30
C GLY A 336 -2.09 -16.38 -8.06
N PHE A 337 -0.99 -15.95 -8.66
CA PHE A 337 -0.97 -14.74 -9.49
C PHE A 337 0.08 -14.84 -10.60
N SER A 338 -0.13 -14.06 -11.66
CA SER A 338 0.84 -13.93 -12.74
C SER A 338 0.78 -12.53 -13.35
N TRP A 339 1.94 -12.04 -13.79
CA TRP A 339 2.11 -10.79 -14.50
C TRP A 339 2.66 -11.06 -15.89
N PHE A 340 2.13 -10.38 -16.89
CA PHE A 340 2.51 -10.55 -18.29
C PHE A 340 2.79 -9.19 -18.91
N ALA A 341 3.75 -9.11 -19.82
CA ALA A 341 4.01 -7.91 -20.63
C ALA A 341 3.75 -8.18 -22.11
N ALA A 342 3.28 -7.15 -22.82
CA ALA A 342 3.12 -7.09 -24.26
C ALA A 342 3.72 -5.80 -24.82
#